data_387ac7c36680e80ce9302f33fe74a8a3
#
_entry.id   387ac7c36680e80ce9302f33fe74a8a3
#
_cell.length_a   1.000
_cell.length_b   1.000
_cell.length_c   1.000
_cell.angle_alpha   90.00
_cell.angle_beta   90.00
_cell.angle_gamma   90.00
#
_symmetry.space_group_name_H-M   'P 1'
#
loop_
_entity.id
_entity.type
_entity.pdbx_description
1 polymer ?
#
loop_
_entity_poly.entity_id
_entity_poly.type
_entity_poly.pdbx_seq_one_letter_code
_entity_poly.pdbx_strand_id
1 'polypeptide(L)'
;MKILWLDLNSSYAHASLALPALHAQVMHDSSLEWGVMSATINENPGMTAGEVVRQTPDILAATCWLFNHEVLMHVISRVKAMLPRCVVALGGPEFLGHNEDFLRTNRFVDCVFRGEGEETFPQWLACWQQPKEWTRITGLCFLDAEGQYHDNGLSRVMAFDKLVNPEQSPFFNWSKPFVQLETTRGCFNTCAFCVSGGEKPVRTLSVEAIRERVRLIREKGIRNIRVLDRTFNYQSHRAKALFDLFREFPDMRFHLEIHPALLSEELKKELASMPKGLLHLEAGIQSLHEEVLTVSRRAGKLADALEGLRYLCALDNMETHADLIAGLPLYHLSQIFDDVRTLAEYRAGEIQLESLKLLPGTEMRRRAEELGICYSPLPPYEVLQTREITPDELQTARQLSRLLDGFYNAPAWQEITRRLIVEEPDFLTRFLNHLIQIGVIDQPMGLERRGILLYHFCKEHYPHFLTAMSRAWIEAGMSLKKEPAERVRTKHVTPPEAWTVCTGTYRDDLRLCKLPAPEEGRCYWYGFETESQQLRPVFAAVSQE
;
A
#
# COMPACT_ATOMS: atom_id res chain seq x y z
N MET A 1 30.15 5.43 22.12
CA MET A 1 30.06 4.91 20.73
C MET A 1 28.96 5.66 20.01
N LYS A 2 29.26 6.24 18.83
CA LYS A 2 28.30 7.04 18.06
C LYS A 2 27.69 6.22 16.95
N ILE A 3 26.36 6.01 17.02
CA ILE A 3 25.57 5.29 16.04
C ILE A 3 24.73 6.31 15.27
N LEU A 4 24.87 6.33 13.96
CA LEU A 4 24.01 7.13 13.08
C LEU A 4 23.08 6.19 12.31
N TRP A 5 21.77 6.40 12.45
CA TRP A 5 20.79 5.72 11.65
C TRP A 5 20.43 6.56 10.42
N LEU A 6 20.63 6.00 9.23
CA LEU A 6 20.17 6.60 7.98
C LEU A 6 18.78 6.07 7.64
N ASP A 7 17.76 6.92 7.82
CA ASP A 7 16.37 6.63 7.50
C ASP A 7 16.03 7.15 6.09
N LEU A 8 16.31 6.31 5.08
CA LEU A 8 16.15 6.66 3.66
C LEU A 8 14.79 6.14 3.15
N ASN A 9 13.82 7.03 3.02
CA ASN A 9 12.45 6.73 2.68
C ASN A 9 12.10 7.04 1.21
N SER A 10 11.00 6.44 0.69
CA SER A 10 10.45 6.75 -0.64
C SER A 10 9.80 8.14 -0.68
N SER A 11 9.23 8.58 0.45
CA SER A 11 8.62 9.90 0.62
C SER A 11 8.67 10.35 2.07
N TYR A 12 8.43 11.64 2.30
CA TYR A 12 8.36 12.20 3.66
C TYR A 12 7.13 11.75 4.46
N ALA A 13 6.12 11.15 3.82
CA ALA A 13 4.92 10.65 4.51
C ALA A 13 5.16 9.36 5.32
N HIS A 14 6.17 8.58 4.94
CA HIS A 14 6.49 7.31 5.58
C HIS A 14 7.53 7.45 6.68
N ALA A 15 7.51 6.53 7.64
CA ALA A 15 8.57 6.32 8.64
C ALA A 15 8.73 4.80 8.85
N SER A 16 9.97 4.36 8.96
CA SER A 16 10.28 2.96 9.31
C SER A 16 10.10 2.73 10.81
N LEU A 17 9.57 1.57 11.20
CA LEU A 17 9.57 1.13 12.60
C LEU A 17 10.92 0.53 13.03
N ALA A 18 11.85 0.26 12.11
CA ALA A 18 13.10 -0.44 12.43
C ALA A 18 13.94 0.31 13.45
N LEU A 19 14.21 1.61 13.21
CA LEU A 19 14.98 2.42 14.17
C LEU A 19 14.35 2.44 15.57
N PRO A 20 13.08 2.86 15.76
CA PRO A 20 12.52 2.93 17.10
C PRO A 20 12.41 1.55 17.75
N ALA A 21 12.16 0.47 16.99
CA ALA A 21 12.10 -0.89 17.53
C ALA A 21 13.46 -1.37 18.05
N LEU A 22 14.54 -1.15 17.30
CA LEU A 22 15.90 -1.53 17.71
C LEU A 22 16.40 -0.65 18.85
N HIS A 23 16.20 0.67 18.76
CA HIS A 23 16.64 1.60 19.80
C HIS A 23 15.92 1.33 21.12
N ALA A 24 14.65 1.01 21.12
CA ALA A 24 13.88 0.71 22.33
C ALA A 24 14.51 -0.42 23.17
N GLN A 25 15.17 -1.40 22.52
CA GLN A 25 15.82 -2.52 23.23
C GLN A 25 17.12 -2.13 23.94
N VAL A 26 17.73 -0.97 23.59
CA VAL A 26 19.02 -0.50 24.13
C VAL A 26 18.95 0.93 24.66
N MET A 27 17.78 1.54 24.78
CA MET A 27 17.63 2.96 25.11
C MET A 27 18.15 3.35 26.51
N HIS A 28 18.40 2.38 27.39
CA HIS A 28 18.96 2.62 28.73
C HIS A 28 20.49 2.54 28.76
N ASP A 29 21.15 2.16 27.66
CA ASP A 29 22.59 2.12 27.58
C ASP A 29 23.16 3.50 27.26
N SER A 30 23.59 4.20 28.29
CA SER A 30 24.17 5.55 28.20
C SER A 30 25.55 5.61 27.48
N SER A 31 26.17 4.48 27.20
CA SER A 31 27.41 4.41 26.40
C SER A 31 27.16 4.59 24.91
N LEU A 32 25.89 4.48 24.46
CA LEU A 32 25.45 4.61 23.07
C LEU A 32 24.93 6.01 22.80
N GLU A 33 25.58 6.73 21.90
CA GLU A 33 25.11 8.02 21.37
C GLU A 33 24.41 7.76 20.04
N TRP A 34 23.08 7.94 20.01
CA TRP A 34 22.28 7.73 18.81
C TRP A 34 21.97 9.04 18.09
N GLY A 35 22.16 9.03 16.77
CA GLY A 35 21.68 10.06 15.86
C GLY A 35 20.81 9.48 14.77
N VAL A 36 19.91 10.27 14.21
CA VAL A 36 19.12 9.92 13.04
C VAL A 36 19.31 10.97 11.95
N MET A 37 19.45 10.50 10.74
CA MET A 37 19.43 11.31 9.54
C MET A 37 18.33 10.79 8.62
N SER A 38 17.28 11.59 8.40
CA SER A 38 16.19 11.26 7.49
C SER A 38 16.43 11.91 6.13
N ALA A 39 16.28 11.13 5.07
CA ALA A 39 16.40 11.56 3.69
C ALA A 39 15.38 10.80 2.81
N THR A 40 15.21 11.23 1.57
CA THR A 40 14.41 10.52 0.59
C THR A 40 15.25 10.04 -0.59
N ILE A 41 14.77 9.03 -1.30
CA ILE A 41 15.44 8.49 -2.50
C ILE A 41 15.56 9.52 -3.64
N ASN A 42 14.84 10.64 -3.56
CA ASN A 42 14.87 11.72 -4.55
C ASN A 42 15.99 12.75 -4.26
N GLU A 43 16.65 12.67 -3.11
CA GLU A 43 17.73 13.56 -2.74
C GLU A 43 19.06 13.13 -3.38
N ASN A 44 19.99 14.09 -3.51
CA ASN A 44 21.31 13.79 -4.08
C ASN A 44 22.15 12.91 -3.15
N PRO A 45 22.54 11.70 -3.55
CA PRO A 45 23.29 10.77 -2.69
C PRO A 45 24.64 11.32 -2.19
N GLY A 46 25.28 12.21 -2.95
CA GLY A 46 26.55 12.84 -2.55
C GLY A 46 26.34 13.84 -1.42
N MET A 47 25.26 14.61 -1.44
CA MET A 47 24.89 15.52 -0.35
C MET A 47 24.54 14.75 0.92
N THR A 48 23.73 13.71 0.80
CA THR A 48 23.37 12.82 1.91
C THR A 48 24.61 12.18 2.53
N ALA A 49 25.53 11.67 1.70
CA ALA A 49 26.80 11.11 2.19
C ALA A 49 27.66 12.15 2.91
N GLY A 50 27.77 13.38 2.38
CA GLY A 50 28.49 14.48 3.00
C GLY A 50 27.93 14.85 4.38
N GLU A 51 26.62 14.80 4.56
CA GLU A 51 25.94 15.04 5.84
C GLU A 51 26.27 13.95 6.87
N VAL A 52 26.21 12.68 6.46
CA VAL A 52 26.64 11.54 7.30
C VAL A 52 28.09 11.69 7.73
N VAL A 53 28.98 12.04 6.80
CA VAL A 53 30.44 12.20 7.09
C VAL A 53 30.71 13.30 8.10
N ARG A 54 29.99 14.44 8.02
CA ARG A 54 30.12 15.52 9.01
C ARG A 54 29.79 15.09 10.44
N GLN A 55 28.95 14.08 10.61
CA GLN A 55 28.59 13.54 11.90
C GLN A 55 29.63 12.56 12.47
N THR A 56 30.55 12.08 11.65
CA THR A 56 31.66 11.16 12.06
C THR A 56 31.19 9.97 12.91
N PRO A 57 30.22 9.14 12.44
CA PRO A 57 29.73 8.01 13.21
C PRO A 57 30.78 6.89 13.30
N ASP A 58 30.78 6.16 14.43
CA ASP A 58 31.48 4.88 14.58
C ASP A 58 30.76 3.79 13.80
N ILE A 59 29.42 3.83 13.85
CA ILE A 59 28.53 2.88 13.16
C ILE A 59 27.52 3.65 12.32
N LEU A 60 27.40 3.30 11.05
CA LEU A 60 26.30 3.69 10.16
C LEU A 60 25.35 2.50 10.00
N ALA A 61 24.12 2.66 10.49
CA ALA A 61 23.07 1.64 10.38
C ALA A 61 21.93 2.13 9.48
N ALA A 62 21.30 1.21 8.72
CA ALA A 62 20.14 1.53 7.89
C ALA A 62 19.28 0.30 7.60
N THR A 63 18.01 0.53 7.23
CA THR A 63 17.15 -0.48 6.64
C THR A 63 17.23 -0.43 5.12
N CYS A 64 17.54 -1.57 4.50
CA CYS A 64 17.55 -1.72 3.06
C CYS A 64 16.22 -2.33 2.59
N TRP A 65 15.51 -1.57 1.75
CA TRP A 65 14.28 -1.95 1.08
C TRP A 65 14.50 -1.97 -0.42
N LEU A 66 13.70 -2.70 -1.14
CA LEU A 66 13.77 -2.73 -2.61
C LEU A 66 13.73 -1.34 -3.27
N PHE A 67 13.02 -0.38 -2.69
CA PHE A 67 12.87 0.97 -3.26
C PHE A 67 14.06 1.90 -2.95
N ASN A 68 14.83 1.66 -1.88
CA ASN A 68 15.95 2.51 -1.50
C ASN A 68 17.33 1.88 -1.76
N HIS A 69 17.38 0.62 -2.15
CA HIS A 69 18.61 -0.17 -2.31
C HIS A 69 19.68 0.60 -3.11
N GLU A 70 19.36 1.03 -4.31
CA GLU A 70 20.32 1.69 -5.21
C GLU A 70 20.88 2.98 -4.62
N VAL A 71 19.99 3.85 -4.16
CA VAL A 71 20.40 5.15 -3.56
C VAL A 71 21.18 4.93 -2.27
N LEU A 72 20.75 3.96 -1.45
CA LEU A 72 21.43 3.60 -0.21
C LEU A 72 22.87 3.11 -0.49
N MET A 73 23.08 2.24 -1.46
CA MET A 73 24.42 1.78 -1.86
C MET A 73 25.27 2.95 -2.36
N HIS A 74 24.70 3.88 -3.12
CA HIS A 74 25.40 5.09 -3.55
C HIS A 74 25.82 6.00 -2.38
N VAL A 75 25.01 6.14 -1.36
CA VAL A 75 25.36 6.91 -0.15
C VAL A 75 26.46 6.21 0.65
N ILE A 76 26.24 4.94 0.98
CA ILE A 76 27.14 4.18 1.86
C ILE A 76 28.55 4.01 1.26
N SER A 77 28.65 3.73 -0.04
CA SER A 77 29.95 3.62 -0.72
C SER A 77 30.79 4.89 -0.58
N ARG A 78 30.15 6.08 -0.69
CA ARG A 78 30.81 7.37 -0.50
C ARG A 78 31.22 7.60 0.97
N VAL A 79 30.32 7.27 1.90
CA VAL A 79 30.60 7.37 3.34
C VAL A 79 31.81 6.50 3.69
N LYS A 80 31.81 5.24 3.26
CA LYS A 80 32.91 4.29 3.55
C LYS A 80 34.23 4.75 2.94
N ALA A 81 34.21 5.35 1.75
CA ALA A 81 35.43 5.91 1.13
C ALA A 81 36.01 7.09 1.91
N MET A 82 35.17 7.92 2.53
CA MET A 82 35.60 9.10 3.33
C MET A 82 35.85 8.74 4.80
N LEU A 83 35.15 7.75 5.33
CA LEU A 83 35.28 7.24 6.71
C LEU A 83 35.55 5.74 6.70
N PRO A 84 36.76 5.27 6.33
CA PRO A 84 37.07 3.84 6.19
C PRO A 84 36.88 3.01 7.48
N ARG A 85 36.96 3.66 8.66
CA ARG A 85 36.78 3.01 9.95
C ARG A 85 35.32 2.92 10.40
N CYS A 86 34.43 3.66 9.78
CA CYS A 86 33.00 3.58 10.11
C CYS A 86 32.47 2.17 9.74
N VAL A 87 31.88 1.47 10.70
CA VAL A 87 31.28 0.15 10.47
C VAL A 87 29.87 0.35 9.88
N VAL A 88 29.60 -0.32 8.77
CA VAL A 88 28.32 -0.26 8.08
C VAL A 88 27.54 -1.53 8.35
N ALA A 89 26.39 -1.40 9.02
CA ALA A 89 25.50 -2.50 9.38
C ALA A 89 24.12 -2.28 8.78
N LEU A 90 23.65 -3.21 7.95
CA LEU A 90 22.36 -3.11 7.28
C LEU A 90 21.39 -4.19 7.75
N GLY A 91 20.10 -3.88 7.76
CA GLY A 91 19.02 -4.84 7.96
C GLY A 91 17.90 -4.62 6.94
N GLY A 92 16.83 -5.37 7.06
CA GLY A 92 15.63 -5.21 6.26
C GLY A 92 15.34 -6.36 5.31
N PRO A 93 14.23 -6.28 4.57
CA PRO A 93 13.74 -7.41 3.77
C PRO A 93 14.65 -7.82 2.60
N GLU A 94 15.56 -6.93 2.16
CA GLU A 94 16.55 -7.26 1.13
C GLU A 94 17.47 -8.41 1.53
N PHE A 95 17.67 -8.63 2.83
CA PHE A 95 18.61 -9.63 3.35
C PHE A 95 17.97 -10.94 3.81
N LEU A 96 16.69 -11.18 3.52
CA LEU A 96 16.01 -12.43 3.90
C LEU A 96 16.49 -13.66 3.09
N GLY A 97 17.12 -13.42 1.94
CA GLY A 97 17.75 -14.46 1.11
C GLY A 97 19.16 -14.81 1.52
N HIS A 98 19.92 -15.39 0.55
CA HIS A 98 21.36 -15.62 0.67
C HIS A 98 22.11 -14.32 0.35
N ASN A 99 23.09 -13.93 1.17
CA ASN A 99 23.68 -12.58 1.14
C ASN A 99 25.15 -12.57 0.69
N GLU A 100 25.71 -13.71 0.26
CA GLU A 100 27.13 -13.79 -0.10
C GLU A 100 27.50 -12.90 -1.28
N ASP A 101 26.73 -12.97 -2.38
CA ASP A 101 27.00 -12.17 -3.58
C ASP A 101 26.85 -10.68 -3.30
N PHE A 102 25.87 -10.30 -2.48
CA PHE A 102 25.68 -8.93 -2.05
C PHE A 102 26.92 -8.40 -1.30
N LEU A 103 27.40 -9.12 -0.30
CA LEU A 103 28.55 -8.71 0.50
C LEU A 103 29.87 -8.74 -0.30
N ARG A 104 30.01 -9.68 -1.23
CA ARG A 104 31.19 -9.74 -2.12
C ARG A 104 31.23 -8.55 -3.09
N THR A 105 30.07 -8.14 -3.59
CA THR A 105 29.93 -7.01 -4.52
C THR A 105 30.06 -5.67 -3.78
N ASN A 106 29.49 -5.56 -2.57
CA ASN A 106 29.41 -4.32 -1.79
C ASN A 106 30.36 -4.35 -0.59
N ARG A 107 31.69 -4.41 -0.83
CA ARG A 107 32.72 -4.49 0.21
C ARG A 107 32.77 -3.33 1.19
N PHE A 108 32.00 -2.28 0.93
CA PHE A 108 31.79 -1.15 1.82
C PHE A 108 30.71 -1.39 2.90
N VAL A 109 30.00 -2.54 2.84
CA VAL A 109 29.10 -3.02 3.88
C VAL A 109 29.83 -4.08 4.71
N ASP A 110 29.90 -3.90 6.03
CA ASP A 110 30.65 -4.79 6.91
C ASP A 110 29.80 -6.01 7.34
N CYS A 111 28.49 -5.81 7.59
CA CYS A 111 27.59 -6.91 7.93
C CYS A 111 26.14 -6.59 7.59
N VAL A 112 25.32 -7.66 7.44
CA VAL A 112 23.89 -7.55 7.26
C VAL A 112 23.14 -8.44 8.24
N PHE A 113 21.97 -7.95 8.72
CA PHE A 113 21.07 -8.70 9.60
C PHE A 113 19.97 -9.37 8.79
N ARG A 114 19.87 -10.67 8.91
CA ARG A 114 18.92 -11.53 8.24
C ARG A 114 17.78 -11.91 9.19
N GLY A 115 16.62 -11.28 9.04
CA GLY A 115 15.46 -11.49 9.89
C GLY A 115 15.22 -10.37 10.91
N GLU A 116 14.72 -10.73 12.08
CA GLU A 116 14.33 -9.77 13.14
C GLU A 116 15.53 -9.36 13.97
N GLY A 117 15.71 -8.06 14.14
CA GLY A 117 16.95 -7.48 14.72
C GLY A 117 16.89 -7.15 16.21
N GLU A 118 15.70 -7.16 16.84
CA GLU A 118 15.51 -6.60 18.18
C GLU A 118 16.33 -7.30 19.27
N GLU A 119 16.62 -8.59 19.13
CA GLU A 119 17.48 -9.33 20.06
C GLU A 119 18.93 -9.38 19.57
N THR A 120 19.15 -9.45 18.27
CA THR A 120 20.47 -9.71 17.68
C THR A 120 21.29 -8.45 17.46
N PHE A 121 20.67 -7.32 17.15
CA PHE A 121 21.35 -6.04 17.01
C PHE A 121 21.96 -5.56 18.35
N PRO A 122 21.28 -5.62 19.50
CA PRO A 122 21.90 -5.35 20.79
C PRO A 122 23.09 -6.27 21.11
N GLN A 123 22.99 -7.56 20.80
CA GLN A 123 24.09 -8.51 20.98
C GLN A 123 25.30 -8.14 20.13
N TRP A 124 25.08 -7.73 18.90
CA TRP A 124 26.14 -7.28 18.01
C TRP A 124 26.77 -5.96 18.50
N LEU A 125 25.97 -5.01 18.97
CA LEU A 125 26.49 -3.76 19.55
C LEU A 125 27.43 -4.00 20.71
N ALA A 126 27.21 -5.03 21.52
CA ALA A 126 28.07 -5.38 22.63
C ALA A 126 29.48 -5.89 22.19
N CYS A 127 29.62 -6.34 20.94
CA CYS A 127 30.86 -6.91 20.41
C CYS A 127 31.20 -6.42 18.98
N TRP A 128 30.72 -5.26 18.56
CA TRP A 128 30.88 -4.75 17.20
C TRP A 128 32.35 -4.60 16.75
N GLN A 129 33.25 -4.34 17.67
CA GLN A 129 34.72 -4.26 17.42
C GLN A 129 35.43 -5.62 17.47
N GLN A 130 34.70 -6.72 17.70
CA GLN A 130 35.26 -8.06 17.88
C GLN A 130 34.67 -9.03 16.82
N PRO A 131 35.12 -8.94 15.55
CA PRO A 131 34.52 -9.73 14.45
C PRO A 131 34.54 -11.27 14.67
N LYS A 132 35.45 -11.76 15.51
CA LYS A 132 35.50 -13.19 15.89
C LYS A 132 34.25 -13.62 16.68
N GLU A 133 33.65 -12.72 17.45
CA GLU A 133 32.40 -13.02 18.20
C GLU A 133 31.17 -12.97 17.32
N TRP A 134 31.25 -12.34 16.14
CA TRP A 134 30.11 -12.21 15.23
C TRP A 134 29.56 -13.56 14.75
N THR A 135 30.39 -14.62 14.70
CA THR A 135 29.99 -15.97 14.33
C THR A 135 28.93 -16.58 15.28
N ARG A 136 28.76 -16.01 16.48
CA ARG A 136 27.79 -16.47 17.49
C ARG A 136 26.46 -15.76 17.43
N ILE A 137 26.33 -14.69 16.63
CA ILE A 137 25.12 -13.87 16.58
C ILE A 137 24.19 -14.40 15.51
N THR A 138 23.08 -14.95 15.92
CA THR A 138 22.04 -15.47 15.00
C THR A 138 21.59 -14.37 14.05
N GLY A 139 21.43 -14.71 12.77
CA GLY A 139 20.95 -13.79 11.74
C GLY A 139 22.01 -12.83 11.19
N LEU A 140 23.22 -12.82 11.71
CA LEU A 140 24.28 -11.98 11.17
C LEU A 140 24.95 -12.66 9.97
N CYS A 141 25.09 -11.94 8.86
CA CYS A 141 25.86 -12.37 7.68
C CYS A 141 26.98 -11.36 7.44
N PHE A 142 28.20 -11.84 7.20
CA PHE A 142 29.40 -11.01 7.00
C PHE A 142 30.50 -11.76 6.25
N LEU A 143 31.51 -11.03 5.79
CA LEU A 143 32.77 -11.59 5.31
C LEU A 143 33.85 -11.35 6.36
N ASP A 144 34.59 -12.40 6.72
CA ASP A 144 35.72 -12.25 7.64
C ASP A 144 36.96 -11.61 6.96
N ALA A 145 38.06 -11.47 7.72
CA ALA A 145 39.28 -10.86 7.23
C ALA A 145 39.93 -11.66 6.08
N GLU A 146 39.70 -12.95 6.05
CA GLU A 146 40.16 -13.88 4.99
C GLU A 146 39.23 -13.86 3.79
N GLY A 147 38.09 -13.16 3.86
CA GLY A 147 37.08 -13.06 2.82
C GLY A 147 36.14 -14.26 2.77
N GLN A 148 36.13 -15.09 3.82
CA GLN A 148 35.17 -16.18 3.95
C GLN A 148 33.80 -15.63 4.35
N TYR A 149 32.75 -16.14 3.68
CA TYR A 149 31.37 -15.77 4.01
C TYR A 149 30.84 -16.57 5.21
N HIS A 150 30.23 -15.88 6.14
CA HIS A 150 29.51 -16.43 7.28
C HIS A 150 28.03 -16.09 7.18
N ASP A 151 27.16 -17.11 7.31
CA ASP A 151 25.70 -16.96 7.41
C ASP A 151 25.24 -17.66 8.69
N ASN A 152 24.89 -16.88 9.69
CA ASN A 152 24.46 -17.39 11.00
C ASN A 152 22.96 -17.71 11.04
N GLY A 153 22.33 -17.92 9.88
CA GLY A 153 20.95 -18.33 9.73
C GLY A 153 19.96 -17.15 9.73
N LEU A 154 18.72 -17.43 10.09
CA LEU A 154 17.63 -16.46 10.13
C LEU A 154 17.26 -16.17 11.59
N SER A 155 17.30 -14.91 11.98
CA SER A 155 16.87 -14.47 13.31
C SER A 155 15.37 -14.31 13.41
N ARG A 156 14.77 -14.79 14.49
CA ARG A 156 13.37 -14.60 14.85
C ARG A 156 13.19 -14.41 16.34
N VAL A 157 12.50 -13.35 16.72
CA VAL A 157 12.15 -13.07 18.12
C VAL A 157 10.99 -13.95 18.54
N MET A 158 11.23 -14.93 19.40
CA MET A 158 10.18 -15.84 19.87
C MET A 158 9.28 -15.20 20.92
N ALA A 159 9.85 -14.40 21.81
CA ALA A 159 9.12 -13.69 22.87
C ALA A 159 8.72 -12.27 22.44
N PHE A 160 7.95 -12.17 21.35
CA PHE A 160 7.51 -10.90 20.75
C PHE A 160 6.80 -9.99 21.77
N ASP A 161 6.05 -10.57 22.71
CA ASP A 161 5.36 -9.88 23.79
C ASP A 161 6.28 -9.33 24.90
N LYS A 162 7.57 -9.67 24.87
CA LYS A 162 8.58 -9.19 25.83
C LYS A 162 9.41 -8.01 25.31
N LEU A 163 9.29 -7.70 24.03
CA LEU A 163 10.01 -6.57 23.46
C LEU A 163 9.52 -5.25 24.05
N VAL A 164 10.45 -4.32 24.23
CA VAL A 164 10.07 -2.92 24.54
C VAL A 164 9.42 -2.29 23.30
N ASN A 165 8.26 -1.67 23.52
CA ASN A 165 7.48 -1.10 22.42
C ASN A 165 8.21 0.04 21.71
N PRO A 166 8.18 0.10 20.37
CA PRO A 166 8.83 1.16 19.59
C PRO A 166 8.41 2.58 20.00
N GLU A 167 7.18 2.76 20.45
CA GLU A 167 6.61 4.04 20.90
C GLU A 167 7.32 4.63 22.11
N GLN A 168 8.12 3.85 22.84
CA GLN A 168 8.94 4.33 23.97
C GLN A 168 10.24 4.98 23.49
N SER A 169 10.66 4.73 22.26
CA SER A 169 11.84 5.35 21.68
C SER A 169 11.59 6.83 21.35
N PRO A 170 12.52 7.76 21.67
CA PRO A 170 12.43 9.15 21.23
C PRO A 170 12.48 9.30 19.70
N PHE A 171 12.92 8.27 18.99
CA PHE A 171 12.97 8.24 17.52
C PHE A 171 11.65 7.77 16.90
N PHE A 172 10.62 7.43 17.68
CA PHE A 172 9.30 7.15 17.14
C PHE A 172 8.69 8.44 16.56
N ASN A 173 8.35 8.41 15.28
CA ASN A 173 7.95 9.63 14.58
C ASN A 173 6.44 9.91 14.74
N TRP A 174 6.10 10.77 15.69
CA TRP A 174 4.73 11.20 15.99
C TRP A 174 4.18 12.29 15.05
N SER A 175 5.00 12.84 14.14
CA SER A 175 4.57 13.92 13.24
C SER A 175 3.91 13.41 11.94
N LYS A 176 3.84 12.10 11.75
CA LYS A 176 3.29 11.50 10.53
C LYS A 176 1.75 11.44 10.56
N PRO A 177 1.10 11.46 9.39
CA PRO A 177 -0.37 11.43 9.30
C PRO A 177 -0.96 10.09 9.75
N PHE A 178 -0.16 9.04 9.81
CA PHE A 178 -0.50 7.72 10.31
C PHE A 178 0.71 7.08 10.99
N VAL A 179 0.45 6.08 11.83
CA VAL A 179 1.49 5.21 12.41
C VAL A 179 1.22 3.75 12.07
N GLN A 180 2.27 2.96 12.14
CA GLN A 180 2.22 1.51 11.97
C GLN A 180 2.13 0.84 13.33
N LEU A 181 1.32 -0.22 13.44
CA LEU A 181 1.13 -1.00 14.65
C LEU A 181 1.18 -2.49 14.32
N GLU A 182 2.12 -3.21 14.90
CA GLU A 182 2.13 -4.67 14.84
C GLU A 182 1.28 -5.23 15.99
N THR A 183 0.32 -6.10 15.69
CA THR A 183 -0.39 -6.91 16.69
C THR A 183 0.00 -8.37 16.62
N THR A 184 0.53 -8.79 15.45
CA THR A 184 1.07 -10.13 15.21
C THR A 184 2.34 -10.08 14.37
N ARG A 185 3.17 -11.13 14.46
CA ARG A 185 4.29 -11.41 13.54
C ARG A 185 4.20 -12.82 13.02
N GLY A 186 4.54 -12.99 11.73
CA GLY A 186 4.41 -14.24 11.02
C GLY A 186 3.09 -14.37 10.27
N CYS A 187 2.96 -15.41 9.45
CA CYS A 187 1.76 -15.71 8.67
C CYS A 187 1.49 -17.22 8.65
N PHE A 188 0.22 -17.59 8.80
CA PHE A 188 -0.20 -18.99 8.66
C PHE A 188 -0.13 -19.49 7.21
N ASN A 189 -0.27 -18.56 6.25
CA ASN A 189 -0.29 -18.83 4.82
C ASN A 189 1.11 -19.12 4.29
N THR A 190 1.20 -19.85 3.17
CA THR A 190 2.47 -20.30 2.55
C THR A 190 2.67 -19.73 1.16
N CYS A 191 2.12 -18.54 0.87
CA CYS A 191 2.22 -17.92 -0.45
C CYS A 191 3.67 -17.88 -0.94
N ALA A 192 3.93 -18.48 -2.10
CA ALA A 192 5.28 -18.66 -2.64
C ALA A 192 5.99 -17.35 -3.02
N PHE A 193 5.23 -16.30 -3.30
CA PHE A 193 5.72 -14.96 -3.66
C PHE A 193 5.98 -14.05 -2.44
N CYS A 194 5.49 -14.43 -1.25
CA CYS A 194 5.50 -13.55 -0.08
C CYS A 194 6.71 -13.84 0.84
N VAL A 195 7.37 -12.79 1.30
CA VAL A 195 8.50 -12.90 2.25
C VAL A 195 8.09 -13.44 3.61
N SER A 196 6.82 -13.29 4.00
CA SER A 196 6.25 -13.86 5.23
C SER A 196 5.58 -15.23 5.00
N GLY A 197 5.68 -15.78 3.78
CA GLY A 197 5.10 -17.08 3.44
C GLY A 197 5.67 -18.22 4.30
N GLY A 198 4.81 -18.87 5.08
CA GLY A 198 5.21 -19.98 5.95
C GLY A 198 5.95 -19.58 7.23
N GLU A 199 5.92 -18.32 7.62
CA GLU A 199 6.54 -17.83 8.85
C GLU A 199 5.71 -18.24 10.07
N LYS A 200 6.01 -19.40 10.63
CA LYS A 200 5.33 -20.01 11.79
C LYS A 200 6.26 -20.19 12.99
N PRO A 201 5.73 -20.19 14.23
CA PRO A 201 4.34 -19.86 14.61
C PRO A 201 4.02 -18.37 14.44
N VAL A 202 2.73 -18.04 14.26
CA VAL A 202 2.27 -16.66 14.36
C VAL A 202 2.33 -16.24 15.83
N ARG A 203 3.07 -15.19 16.12
CA ARG A 203 3.29 -14.63 17.46
C ARG A 203 2.37 -13.43 17.65
N THR A 204 1.77 -13.28 18.83
CA THR A 204 0.73 -12.27 19.05
C THR A 204 0.97 -11.46 20.31
N LEU A 205 0.62 -10.18 20.29
CA LEU A 205 0.48 -9.37 21.50
C LEU A 205 -0.88 -9.65 22.18
N SER A 206 -0.96 -9.43 23.49
CA SER A 206 -2.25 -9.46 24.18
C SER A 206 -3.13 -8.28 23.76
N VAL A 207 -4.45 -8.46 23.84
CA VAL A 207 -5.41 -7.38 23.52
C VAL A 207 -5.18 -6.16 24.42
N GLU A 208 -4.81 -6.38 25.68
CA GLU A 208 -4.52 -5.29 26.63
C GLU A 208 -3.28 -4.49 26.24
N ALA A 209 -2.18 -5.15 25.85
CA ALA A 209 -0.99 -4.47 25.36
C ALA A 209 -1.29 -3.62 24.10
N ILE A 210 -2.14 -4.14 23.21
CA ILE A 210 -2.59 -3.39 22.02
C ILE A 210 -3.44 -2.18 22.45
N ARG A 211 -4.35 -2.33 23.41
CA ARG A 211 -5.19 -1.24 23.94
C ARG A 211 -4.34 -0.09 24.48
N GLU A 212 -3.32 -0.41 25.26
CA GLU A 212 -2.41 0.60 25.82
C GLU A 212 -1.67 1.37 24.71
N ARG A 213 -1.18 0.67 23.68
CA ARG A 213 -0.52 1.29 22.55
C ARG A 213 -1.47 2.18 21.74
N VAL A 214 -2.70 1.73 21.47
CA VAL A 214 -3.71 2.52 20.75
C VAL A 214 -4.09 3.77 21.55
N ARG A 215 -4.22 3.68 22.89
CA ARG A 215 -4.44 4.85 23.76
C ARG A 215 -3.31 5.86 23.62
N LEU A 216 -2.06 5.41 23.74
CA LEU A 216 -0.90 6.28 23.61
C LEU A 216 -0.87 6.97 22.23
N ILE A 217 -1.11 6.23 21.15
CA ILE A 217 -1.15 6.77 19.79
C ILE A 217 -2.24 7.86 19.68
N ARG A 218 -3.44 7.59 20.21
CA ARG A 218 -4.55 8.56 20.25
C ARG A 218 -4.21 9.80 21.05
N GLU A 219 -3.57 9.66 22.22
CA GLU A 219 -3.12 10.77 23.09
C GLU A 219 -2.09 11.66 22.41
N LYS A 220 -1.24 11.08 21.53
CA LYS A 220 -0.31 11.83 20.68
C LYS A 220 -0.99 12.55 19.51
N GLY A 221 -2.31 12.47 19.39
CA GLY A 221 -3.08 13.19 18.36
C GLY A 221 -3.23 12.47 17.04
N ILE A 222 -2.68 11.25 16.88
CA ILE A 222 -2.79 10.47 15.64
C ILE A 222 -4.13 9.73 15.62
N ARG A 223 -4.77 9.70 14.45
CA ARG A 223 -6.09 9.09 14.26
C ARG A 223 -6.09 7.93 13.28
N ASN A 224 -5.01 7.74 12.51
CA ASN A 224 -4.91 6.69 11.51
C ASN A 224 -3.84 5.68 11.93
N ILE A 225 -4.21 4.41 12.02
CA ILE A 225 -3.29 3.29 12.32
C ILE A 225 -3.33 2.31 11.16
N ARG A 226 -2.14 1.95 10.64
CA ARG A 226 -1.95 0.81 9.75
C ARG A 226 -1.49 -0.38 10.57
N VAL A 227 -2.35 -1.36 10.72
CA VAL A 227 -2.02 -2.63 11.38
C VAL A 227 -1.21 -3.48 10.40
N LEU A 228 -0.02 -3.90 10.81
CA LEU A 228 0.94 -4.61 9.93
C LEU A 228 0.77 -6.14 9.94
N ASP A 229 -0.30 -6.63 10.54
CA ASP A 229 -0.60 -8.06 10.59
C ASP A 229 -0.84 -8.61 9.18
N ARG A 230 -0.08 -9.62 8.76
CA ARG A 230 -0.15 -10.20 7.41
C ARG A 230 -1.47 -10.89 7.08
N THR A 231 -2.25 -11.21 8.08
CA THR A 231 -3.64 -11.68 7.96
C THR A 231 -4.32 -11.44 9.30
N PHE A 232 -5.01 -10.32 9.41
CA PHE A 232 -5.63 -9.91 10.67
C PHE A 232 -6.65 -10.94 11.19
N ASN A 233 -7.44 -11.52 10.28
CA ASN A 233 -8.53 -12.44 10.62
C ASN A 233 -8.14 -13.93 10.62
N TYR A 234 -6.85 -14.28 10.78
CA TYR A 234 -6.41 -15.69 10.80
C TYR A 234 -6.99 -16.50 11.98
N GLN A 235 -7.38 -15.83 13.05
CA GLN A 235 -8.10 -16.39 14.19
C GLN A 235 -9.36 -15.56 14.48
N SER A 236 -10.55 -16.12 14.25
CA SER A 236 -11.82 -15.40 14.36
C SER A 236 -12.05 -14.81 15.75
N HIS A 237 -11.77 -15.57 16.83
CA HIS A 237 -11.95 -15.10 18.21
C HIS A 237 -11.05 -13.89 18.55
N ARG A 238 -9.80 -13.89 18.05
CA ARG A 238 -8.87 -12.79 18.23
C ARG A 238 -9.31 -11.56 17.44
N ALA A 239 -9.68 -11.74 16.16
CA ALA A 239 -10.18 -10.65 15.33
C ALA A 239 -11.39 -9.97 15.97
N LYS A 240 -12.34 -10.76 16.50
CA LYS A 240 -13.48 -10.24 17.27
C LYS A 240 -13.05 -9.42 18.47
N ALA A 241 -12.15 -9.94 19.30
CA ALA A 241 -11.66 -9.20 20.47
C ALA A 241 -10.98 -7.87 20.10
N LEU A 242 -10.28 -7.82 18.96
CA LEU A 242 -9.69 -6.58 18.44
C LEU A 242 -10.75 -5.64 17.84
N PHE A 243 -11.81 -6.14 17.20
CA PHE A 243 -12.93 -5.30 16.78
C PHE A 243 -13.63 -4.66 17.98
N ASP A 244 -13.86 -5.40 19.06
CA ASP A 244 -14.41 -4.86 20.29
C ASP A 244 -13.51 -3.76 20.88
N LEU A 245 -12.20 -3.98 20.87
CA LEU A 245 -11.22 -2.95 21.26
C LEU A 245 -11.29 -1.72 20.37
N PHE A 246 -11.34 -1.87 19.05
CA PHE A 246 -11.36 -0.71 18.12
C PHE A 246 -12.62 0.14 18.28
N ARG A 247 -13.77 -0.45 18.63
CA ARG A 247 -15.00 0.30 18.98
C ARG A 247 -14.84 1.25 20.17
N GLU A 248 -13.87 1.00 21.07
CA GLU A 248 -13.53 1.93 22.16
C GLU A 248 -12.91 3.24 21.64
N PHE A 249 -12.49 3.29 20.38
CA PHE A 249 -11.81 4.43 19.74
C PHE A 249 -12.52 4.91 18.47
N PRO A 250 -13.77 5.40 18.56
CA PRO A 250 -14.61 5.70 17.40
C PRO A 250 -14.12 6.89 16.56
N ASP A 251 -13.19 7.68 17.06
CA ASP A 251 -12.54 8.81 16.38
C ASP A 251 -11.25 8.42 15.64
N MET A 252 -10.92 7.12 15.61
CA MET A 252 -9.76 6.58 14.92
C MET A 252 -10.14 5.82 13.65
N ARG A 253 -9.17 5.54 12.80
CA ARG A 253 -9.30 4.69 11.62
C ARG A 253 -8.21 3.62 11.63
N PHE A 254 -8.60 2.37 11.42
CA PHE A 254 -7.72 1.21 11.39
C PHE A 254 -7.70 0.59 9.99
N HIS A 255 -6.52 0.53 9.39
CA HIS A 255 -6.30 -0.19 8.14
C HIS A 255 -5.84 -1.61 8.46
N LEU A 256 -6.53 -2.62 7.90
CA LEU A 256 -6.33 -4.04 8.22
C LEU A 256 -6.18 -4.86 6.93
N GLU A 257 -5.15 -5.72 6.88
CA GLU A 257 -5.02 -6.74 5.84
C GLU A 257 -5.83 -7.99 6.24
N ILE A 258 -6.81 -8.40 5.45
CA ILE A 258 -7.65 -9.55 5.74
C ILE A 258 -7.64 -10.59 4.62
N HIS A 259 -7.89 -11.84 4.99
CA HIS A 259 -8.07 -12.93 4.03
C HIS A 259 -9.56 -13.20 3.85
N PRO A 260 -10.16 -12.91 2.69
CA PRO A 260 -11.62 -13.00 2.51
C PRO A 260 -12.18 -14.41 2.69
N ALA A 261 -11.41 -15.47 2.35
CA ALA A 261 -11.85 -16.86 2.57
C ALA A 261 -11.95 -17.27 4.06
N LEU A 262 -11.47 -16.45 5.01
CA LEU A 262 -11.52 -16.74 6.43
C LEU A 262 -12.64 -15.98 7.16
N LEU A 263 -13.61 -15.44 6.44
CA LEU A 263 -14.74 -14.74 7.04
C LEU A 263 -15.82 -15.73 7.51
N SER A 264 -15.80 -16.03 8.82
CA SER A 264 -16.91 -16.76 9.43
C SER A 264 -18.17 -15.90 9.51
N GLU A 265 -19.35 -16.52 9.64
CA GLU A 265 -20.62 -15.81 9.82
C GLU A 265 -20.62 -14.88 11.05
N GLU A 266 -19.86 -15.24 12.09
CA GLU A 266 -19.66 -14.38 13.25
C GLU A 266 -18.88 -13.11 12.87
N LEU A 267 -17.75 -13.24 12.16
CA LEU A 267 -16.95 -12.08 11.71
C LEU A 267 -17.71 -11.21 10.71
N LYS A 268 -18.51 -11.79 9.83
CA LYS A 268 -19.38 -11.03 8.92
C LYS A 268 -20.34 -10.14 9.71
N LYS A 269 -20.99 -10.66 10.76
CA LYS A 269 -21.89 -9.87 11.63
C LYS A 269 -21.15 -8.77 12.39
N GLU A 270 -19.95 -9.06 12.90
CA GLU A 270 -19.12 -8.06 13.56
C GLU A 270 -18.76 -6.91 12.63
N LEU A 271 -18.29 -7.21 11.42
CA LEU A 271 -17.94 -6.20 10.40
C LEU A 271 -19.14 -5.34 10.02
N ALA A 272 -20.33 -5.95 9.79
CA ALA A 272 -21.55 -5.20 9.47
C ALA A 272 -21.98 -4.24 10.59
N SER A 273 -21.63 -4.54 11.85
CA SER A 273 -21.97 -3.70 13.01
C SER A 273 -20.90 -2.66 13.37
N MET A 274 -19.77 -2.59 12.64
CA MET A 274 -18.71 -1.63 12.93
C MET A 274 -19.15 -0.20 12.60
N PRO A 275 -18.72 0.79 13.40
CA PRO A 275 -18.97 2.21 13.10
C PRO A 275 -18.45 2.58 11.72
N LYS A 276 -19.21 3.40 10.99
CA LYS A 276 -18.83 3.85 9.65
C LYS A 276 -17.50 4.60 9.65
N GLY A 277 -16.59 4.18 8.77
CA GLY A 277 -15.28 4.78 8.58
C GLY A 277 -14.23 4.39 9.62
N LEU A 278 -14.56 3.54 10.60
CA LEU A 278 -13.61 3.06 11.60
C LEU A 278 -12.59 2.09 10.99
N LEU A 279 -13.03 1.23 10.08
CA LEU A 279 -12.19 0.24 9.40
C LEU A 279 -11.98 0.59 7.93
N HIS A 280 -10.80 0.25 7.45
CA HIS A 280 -10.40 0.23 6.07
C HIS A 280 -9.77 -1.14 5.82
N LEU A 281 -10.30 -1.92 4.89
CA LEU A 281 -9.91 -3.30 4.69
C LEU A 281 -9.16 -3.48 3.38
N GLU A 282 -8.01 -4.13 3.44
CA GLU A 282 -7.26 -4.59 2.28
C GLU A 282 -7.44 -6.10 2.15
N ALA A 283 -8.09 -6.53 1.07
CA ALA A 283 -8.42 -7.91 0.80
C ALA A 283 -7.56 -8.44 -0.34
N GLY A 284 -6.41 -9.02 0.01
CA GLY A 284 -5.55 -9.66 -0.98
C GLY A 284 -6.23 -10.88 -1.58
N ILE A 285 -6.73 -10.82 -2.81
CA ILE A 285 -7.25 -11.97 -3.57
C ILE A 285 -6.20 -12.55 -4.52
N GLN A 286 -5.39 -11.70 -5.12
CA GLN A 286 -4.26 -11.93 -6.02
C GLN A 286 -4.65 -12.36 -7.45
N SER A 287 -5.64 -13.22 -7.61
CA SER A 287 -6.28 -13.66 -8.85
C SER A 287 -7.62 -14.34 -8.54
N LEU A 288 -8.54 -14.37 -9.50
CA LEU A 288 -9.82 -15.07 -9.42
C LEU A 288 -9.77 -16.45 -10.14
N HIS A 289 -8.57 -17.04 -10.27
CA HIS A 289 -8.34 -18.33 -10.94
C HIS A 289 -7.66 -19.33 -10.00
N GLU A 290 -8.31 -20.50 -9.80
CA GLU A 290 -7.89 -21.52 -8.83
C GLU A 290 -6.48 -22.05 -9.13
N GLU A 291 -6.12 -22.25 -10.41
CA GLU A 291 -4.80 -22.74 -10.83
C GLU A 291 -3.70 -21.73 -10.48
N VAL A 292 -3.95 -20.42 -10.64
CA VAL A 292 -3.00 -19.34 -10.30
C VAL A 292 -2.76 -19.30 -8.79
N LEU A 293 -3.82 -19.42 -8.00
CA LEU A 293 -3.72 -19.44 -6.53
C LEU A 293 -3.03 -20.70 -6.03
N THR A 294 -3.28 -21.85 -6.66
CA THR A 294 -2.68 -23.13 -6.31
C THR A 294 -1.17 -23.13 -6.55
N VAL A 295 -0.72 -22.70 -7.75
CA VAL A 295 0.72 -22.63 -8.07
C VAL A 295 1.45 -21.60 -7.20
N SER A 296 0.75 -20.55 -6.80
CA SER A 296 1.22 -19.53 -5.86
C SER A 296 1.14 -19.96 -4.39
N ARG A 297 0.65 -21.17 -4.10
CA ARG A 297 0.50 -21.75 -2.74
C ARG A 297 -0.31 -20.87 -1.79
N ARG A 298 -1.27 -20.13 -2.32
CA ARG A 298 -2.19 -19.34 -1.51
C ARG A 298 -3.26 -20.25 -0.91
N ALA A 299 -3.40 -20.22 0.42
CA ALA A 299 -4.37 -21.05 1.12
C ALA A 299 -5.81 -20.50 0.98
N GLY A 300 -6.79 -21.39 1.18
CA GLY A 300 -8.21 -21.10 1.07
C GLY A 300 -8.80 -21.54 -0.26
N LYS A 301 -10.12 -21.78 -0.28
CA LYS A 301 -10.86 -22.09 -1.52
C LYS A 301 -11.24 -20.79 -2.21
N LEU A 302 -11.10 -20.75 -3.52
CA LEU A 302 -11.48 -19.57 -4.31
C LEU A 302 -12.95 -19.19 -4.09
N ALA A 303 -13.86 -20.16 -4.04
CA ALA A 303 -15.28 -19.90 -3.82
C ALA A 303 -15.56 -19.16 -2.50
N ASP A 304 -14.90 -19.57 -1.41
CA ASP A 304 -15.02 -18.93 -0.10
C ASP A 304 -14.42 -17.50 -0.13
N ALA A 305 -13.31 -17.32 -0.87
CA ALA A 305 -12.68 -16.00 -1.02
C ALA A 305 -13.56 -15.03 -1.82
N LEU A 306 -14.18 -15.50 -2.89
CA LEU A 306 -15.12 -14.70 -3.71
C LEU A 306 -16.37 -14.33 -2.94
N GLU A 307 -16.95 -15.28 -2.18
CA GLU A 307 -18.11 -15.01 -1.32
C GLU A 307 -17.77 -13.96 -0.26
N GLY A 308 -16.63 -14.15 0.43
CA GLY A 308 -16.17 -13.21 1.45
C GLY A 308 -15.90 -11.82 0.88
N LEU A 309 -15.23 -11.73 -0.26
CA LEU A 309 -14.95 -10.44 -0.92
C LEU A 309 -16.24 -9.74 -1.36
N ARG A 310 -17.18 -10.47 -1.96
CA ARG A 310 -18.49 -9.90 -2.33
C ARG A 310 -19.22 -9.36 -1.12
N TYR A 311 -19.18 -10.09 0.00
CA TYR A 311 -19.75 -9.64 1.26
C TYR A 311 -19.12 -8.33 1.73
N LEU A 312 -17.78 -8.23 1.74
CA LEU A 312 -17.06 -7.03 2.17
C LEU A 312 -17.39 -5.81 1.30
N CYS A 313 -17.39 -6.00 -0.01
CA CYS A 313 -17.69 -4.92 -0.97
C CYS A 313 -19.16 -4.44 -0.90
N ALA A 314 -20.07 -5.24 -0.33
CA ALA A 314 -21.46 -4.85 -0.12
C ALA A 314 -21.69 -4.05 1.16
N LEU A 315 -20.70 -3.95 2.05
CA LEU A 315 -20.80 -3.14 3.26
C LEU A 315 -20.63 -1.65 2.94
N ASP A 316 -21.50 -0.82 3.48
CA ASP A 316 -21.50 0.64 3.27
C ASP A 316 -20.82 1.43 4.42
N ASN A 317 -20.39 0.71 5.46
CA ASN A 317 -19.77 1.28 6.66
C ASN A 317 -18.22 1.27 6.62
N MET A 318 -17.61 0.65 5.60
CA MET A 318 -16.16 0.59 5.43
C MET A 318 -15.76 0.57 3.95
N GLU A 319 -14.51 0.94 3.68
CA GLU A 319 -13.90 0.82 2.35
C GLU A 319 -13.13 -0.51 2.26
N THR A 320 -13.25 -1.19 1.12
CA THR A 320 -12.55 -2.45 0.85
C THR A 320 -11.70 -2.33 -0.39
N HIS A 321 -10.41 -2.58 -0.26
CA HIS A 321 -9.49 -2.76 -1.39
C HIS A 321 -9.45 -4.23 -1.79
N ALA A 322 -9.34 -4.47 -3.09
CA ALA A 322 -9.11 -5.80 -3.65
C ALA A 322 -7.82 -5.80 -4.47
N ASP A 323 -6.88 -6.69 -4.13
CA ASP A 323 -5.55 -6.72 -4.74
C ASP A 323 -5.38 -7.87 -5.70
N LEU A 324 -4.89 -7.57 -6.89
CA LEU A 324 -4.47 -8.51 -7.92
C LEU A 324 -2.96 -8.39 -8.16
N ILE A 325 -2.32 -9.48 -8.61
CA ILE A 325 -0.90 -9.50 -8.95
C ILE A 325 -0.69 -9.98 -10.38
N ALA A 326 -0.32 -9.08 -11.29
CA ALA A 326 0.07 -9.42 -12.66
C ALA A 326 1.44 -10.10 -12.69
N GLY A 327 1.60 -11.11 -13.55
CA GLY A 327 2.86 -11.87 -13.71
C GLY A 327 2.98 -13.07 -12.78
N LEU A 328 1.93 -13.48 -12.08
CA LEU A 328 1.86 -14.79 -11.44
C LEU A 328 1.88 -15.91 -12.52
N PRO A 329 2.50 -17.08 -12.23
CA PRO A 329 2.44 -18.23 -13.15
C PRO A 329 0.99 -18.64 -13.46
N LEU A 330 0.72 -19.08 -14.68
CA LEU A 330 -0.59 -19.49 -15.21
C LEU A 330 -1.62 -18.35 -15.33
N TYR A 331 -1.19 -17.08 -15.20
CA TYR A 331 -2.09 -15.93 -15.22
C TYR A 331 -1.92 -15.13 -16.51
N HIS A 332 -2.92 -15.18 -17.39
CA HIS A 332 -2.94 -14.53 -18.68
C HIS A 332 -3.47 -13.09 -18.59
N LEU A 333 -3.06 -12.22 -19.52
CA LEU A 333 -3.53 -10.83 -19.56
C LEU A 333 -5.07 -10.74 -19.68
N SER A 334 -5.69 -11.59 -20.51
CA SER A 334 -7.15 -11.61 -20.66
C SER A 334 -7.88 -11.89 -19.34
N GLN A 335 -7.35 -12.83 -18.55
CA GLN A 335 -7.88 -13.16 -17.23
C GLN A 335 -7.78 -11.98 -16.25
N ILE A 336 -6.68 -11.19 -16.33
CA ILE A 336 -6.52 -9.97 -15.51
C ILE A 336 -7.63 -8.96 -15.82
N PHE A 337 -7.97 -8.75 -17.11
CA PHE A 337 -9.07 -7.87 -17.48
C PHE A 337 -10.43 -8.38 -16.97
N ASP A 338 -10.67 -9.68 -17.04
CA ASP A 338 -11.91 -10.31 -16.54
C ASP A 338 -12.00 -10.20 -15.01
N ASP A 339 -10.89 -10.39 -14.30
CA ASP A 339 -10.81 -10.24 -12.85
C ASP A 339 -11.11 -8.78 -12.43
N VAL A 340 -10.54 -7.79 -13.11
CA VAL A 340 -10.84 -6.36 -12.88
C VAL A 340 -12.31 -6.07 -13.07
N ARG A 341 -12.95 -6.62 -14.13
CA ARG A 341 -14.38 -6.46 -14.37
C ARG A 341 -15.22 -7.06 -13.24
N THR A 342 -14.90 -8.29 -12.82
CA THR A 342 -15.57 -8.98 -11.72
C THR A 342 -15.47 -8.18 -10.41
N LEU A 343 -14.30 -7.62 -10.12
CA LEU A 343 -14.12 -6.77 -8.93
C LEU A 343 -14.94 -5.47 -9.02
N ALA A 344 -15.05 -4.89 -10.21
CA ALA A 344 -15.91 -3.72 -10.44
C ALA A 344 -17.40 -4.07 -10.28
N GLU A 345 -17.85 -5.26 -10.70
CA GLU A 345 -19.20 -5.78 -10.46
C GLU A 345 -19.48 -5.96 -8.96
N TYR A 346 -18.49 -6.42 -8.18
CA TYR A 346 -18.59 -6.53 -6.72
C TYR A 346 -18.57 -5.17 -6.02
N ARG A 347 -18.28 -4.08 -6.75
CA ARG A 347 -18.17 -2.72 -6.22
C ARG A 347 -17.01 -2.55 -5.23
N ALA A 348 -15.89 -3.20 -5.50
CA ALA A 348 -14.67 -2.97 -4.73
C ALA A 348 -14.39 -1.46 -4.63
N GLY A 349 -14.11 -0.98 -3.42
CA GLY A 349 -13.84 0.45 -3.17
C GLY A 349 -12.56 0.91 -3.84
N GLU A 350 -11.58 0.01 -3.97
CA GLU A 350 -10.35 0.20 -4.72
C GLU A 350 -9.93 -1.14 -5.35
N ILE A 351 -9.38 -1.10 -6.56
CA ILE A 351 -8.79 -2.25 -7.23
C ILE A 351 -7.31 -1.93 -7.43
N GLN A 352 -6.43 -2.64 -6.71
CA GLN A 352 -4.99 -2.54 -6.88
C GLN A 352 -4.50 -3.68 -7.78
N LEU A 353 -3.81 -3.34 -8.86
CA LEU A 353 -3.17 -4.30 -9.75
C LEU A 353 -1.66 -4.09 -9.70
N GLU A 354 -0.99 -4.90 -8.88
CA GLU A 354 0.45 -4.83 -8.69
C GLU A 354 1.20 -5.76 -9.66
N SER A 355 2.43 -5.38 -10.02
CA SER A 355 3.34 -6.26 -10.75
C SER A 355 4.07 -7.17 -9.78
N LEU A 356 4.15 -8.47 -10.10
CA LEU A 356 4.91 -9.44 -9.31
C LEU A 356 6.38 -9.06 -9.23
N LYS A 357 6.93 -9.11 -8.01
CA LYS A 357 8.35 -8.92 -7.73
C LYS A 357 8.90 -10.16 -7.05
N LEU A 358 9.99 -10.72 -7.57
CA LEU A 358 10.62 -11.91 -6.97
C LEU A 358 11.58 -11.53 -5.85
N LEU A 359 11.00 -11.26 -4.67
CA LEU A 359 11.72 -10.76 -3.51
C LEU A 359 12.74 -11.79 -2.97
N PRO A 360 13.89 -11.33 -2.41
CA PRO A 360 14.87 -12.19 -1.78
C PRO A 360 14.28 -13.10 -0.70
N GLY A 361 14.69 -14.37 -0.68
CA GLY A 361 14.23 -15.35 0.30
C GLY A 361 12.90 -16.04 0.00
N THR A 362 12.13 -15.57 -1.00
CA THR A 362 10.84 -16.18 -1.37
C THR A 362 11.02 -17.53 -2.09
N GLU A 363 10.03 -18.41 -1.94
CA GLU A 363 10.03 -19.69 -2.63
C GLU A 363 9.91 -19.50 -4.15
N MET A 364 9.07 -18.59 -4.61
CA MET A 364 8.85 -18.33 -6.03
C MET A 364 10.15 -17.86 -6.71
N ARG A 365 10.98 -17.04 -6.04
CA ARG A 365 12.31 -16.67 -6.56
C ARG A 365 13.24 -17.87 -6.72
N ARG A 366 13.25 -18.80 -5.75
CA ARG A 366 14.07 -20.02 -5.85
C ARG A 366 13.62 -20.95 -6.97
N ARG A 367 12.33 -20.92 -7.31
CA ARG A 367 11.70 -21.75 -8.33
C ARG A 367 11.47 -20.99 -9.66
N ALA A 368 12.06 -19.81 -9.84
CA ALA A 368 11.80 -18.96 -11.00
C ALA A 368 12.05 -19.70 -12.34
N GLU A 369 13.18 -20.42 -12.45
CA GLU A 369 13.52 -21.20 -13.64
C GLU A 369 12.51 -22.33 -13.89
N GLU A 370 12.15 -23.10 -12.85
CA GLU A 370 11.14 -24.17 -12.92
C GLU A 370 9.78 -23.62 -13.38
N LEU A 371 9.38 -22.48 -12.87
CA LEU A 371 8.13 -21.80 -13.19
C LEU A 371 8.17 -21.02 -14.52
N GLY A 372 9.35 -20.94 -15.16
CA GLY A 372 9.53 -20.20 -16.41
C GLY A 372 9.39 -18.68 -16.24
N ILE A 373 9.75 -18.15 -15.07
CA ILE A 373 9.69 -16.74 -14.77
C ILE A 373 11.02 -16.07 -15.10
N CYS A 374 11.00 -15.08 -15.98
CA CYS A 374 12.11 -14.16 -16.21
C CYS A 374 11.88 -12.88 -15.40
N TYR A 375 12.86 -12.45 -14.64
CA TYR A 375 12.76 -11.27 -13.78
C TYR A 375 14.05 -10.45 -13.77
N SER A 376 13.95 -9.17 -13.38
CA SER A 376 15.12 -8.30 -13.21
C SER A 376 16.02 -8.81 -12.08
N PRO A 377 17.34 -9.00 -12.31
CA PRO A 377 18.28 -9.40 -11.26
C PRO A 377 18.54 -8.26 -10.25
N LEU A 378 18.19 -7.04 -10.60
CA LEU A 378 18.33 -5.84 -9.78
C LEU A 378 16.98 -5.42 -9.16
N PRO A 379 17.00 -4.77 -7.99
CA PRO A 379 15.77 -4.19 -7.45
C PRO A 379 15.06 -3.28 -8.47
N PRO A 380 13.75 -3.31 -8.53
CA PRO A 380 12.81 -3.95 -7.62
C PRO A 380 12.50 -5.43 -7.92
N TYR A 381 13.31 -6.15 -8.68
CA TYR A 381 13.16 -7.58 -8.99
C TYR A 381 11.84 -7.91 -9.72
N GLU A 382 11.39 -6.99 -10.55
CA GLU A 382 10.11 -7.15 -11.25
C GLU A 382 10.16 -8.33 -12.23
N VAL A 383 9.05 -9.02 -12.35
CA VAL A 383 8.84 -10.02 -13.38
C VAL A 383 8.75 -9.34 -14.74
N LEU A 384 9.54 -9.83 -15.69
CA LEU A 384 9.63 -9.30 -17.05
C LEU A 384 8.84 -10.14 -18.05
N GLN A 385 8.69 -11.45 -17.74
CA GLN A 385 7.98 -12.42 -18.57
C GLN A 385 7.68 -13.68 -17.75
N THR A 386 6.57 -14.36 -18.06
CA THR A 386 6.31 -15.75 -17.68
C THR A 386 6.03 -16.58 -18.93
N ARG A 387 5.64 -17.85 -18.78
CA ARG A 387 5.20 -18.67 -19.92
C ARG A 387 3.90 -18.17 -20.53
N GLU A 388 3.06 -17.55 -19.72
CA GLU A 388 1.68 -17.17 -20.04
C GLU A 388 1.52 -15.71 -20.44
N ILE A 389 2.47 -14.84 -20.05
CA ILE A 389 2.39 -13.41 -20.29
C ILE A 389 3.73 -12.86 -20.81
N THR A 390 3.68 -12.20 -21.94
CA THR A 390 4.82 -11.59 -22.61
C THR A 390 5.22 -10.25 -21.96
N PRO A 391 6.43 -9.71 -22.28
CA PRO A 391 6.84 -8.38 -21.78
C PRO A 391 5.86 -7.25 -22.17
N ASP A 392 5.33 -7.27 -23.40
CA ASP A 392 4.38 -6.26 -23.87
C ASP A 392 3.04 -6.38 -23.15
N GLU A 393 2.57 -7.59 -22.86
CA GLU A 393 1.37 -7.83 -22.07
C GLU A 393 1.55 -7.40 -20.61
N LEU A 394 2.72 -7.62 -19.99
CA LEU A 394 3.03 -7.11 -18.65
C LEU A 394 3.08 -5.57 -18.64
N GLN A 395 3.59 -4.96 -19.72
CA GLN A 395 3.53 -3.51 -19.86
C GLN A 395 2.07 -3.03 -19.95
N THR A 396 1.22 -3.75 -20.69
CA THR A 396 -0.23 -3.47 -20.77
C THR A 396 -0.90 -3.60 -19.40
N ALA A 397 -0.55 -4.63 -18.61
CA ALA A 397 -1.06 -4.78 -17.25
C ALA A 397 -0.63 -3.63 -16.33
N ARG A 398 0.62 -3.14 -16.42
CA ARG A 398 1.08 -1.93 -15.71
C ARG A 398 0.31 -0.67 -16.12
N GLN A 399 -0.01 -0.54 -17.40
CA GLN A 399 -0.82 0.57 -17.91
C GLN A 399 -2.28 0.45 -17.48
N LEU A 400 -2.82 -0.77 -17.39
CA LEU A 400 -4.14 -1.02 -16.79
C LEU A 400 -4.16 -0.60 -15.30
N SER A 401 -3.13 -0.94 -14.51
CA SER A 401 -2.99 -0.47 -13.13
C SER A 401 -3.07 1.06 -13.05
N ARG A 402 -2.35 1.79 -13.91
CA ARG A 402 -2.41 3.27 -13.96
C ARG A 402 -3.78 3.81 -14.38
N LEU A 403 -4.50 3.09 -15.26
CA LEU A 403 -5.88 3.42 -15.59
C LEU A 403 -6.77 3.27 -14.35
N LEU A 404 -6.65 2.18 -13.63
CA LEU A 404 -7.40 1.94 -12.38
C LEU A 404 -7.12 3.06 -11.37
N ASP A 405 -5.87 3.37 -11.08
CA ASP A 405 -5.49 4.46 -10.16
C ASP A 405 -6.01 5.83 -10.60
N GLY A 406 -6.00 6.06 -11.90
CA GLY A 406 -6.40 7.35 -12.46
C GLY A 406 -7.89 7.58 -12.53
N PHE A 407 -8.68 6.53 -12.71
CA PHE A 407 -10.09 6.63 -13.04
C PHE A 407 -10.98 5.82 -12.09
N TYR A 408 -10.68 4.53 -11.86
CA TYR A 408 -11.48 3.72 -10.95
C TYR A 408 -11.23 4.05 -9.48
N ASN A 409 -9.98 4.13 -9.06
CA ASN A 409 -9.59 4.44 -7.66
C ASN A 409 -9.68 5.94 -7.34
N ALA A 410 -9.96 6.78 -8.33
CA ALA A 410 -10.15 8.22 -8.13
C ALA A 410 -11.61 8.53 -7.75
N PRO A 411 -11.92 9.00 -6.52
CA PRO A 411 -13.31 9.16 -6.04
C PRO A 411 -14.20 9.98 -6.97
N ALA A 412 -13.62 10.96 -7.67
CA ALA A 412 -14.36 11.82 -8.61
C ALA A 412 -14.88 11.06 -9.85
N TRP A 413 -14.16 10.02 -10.29
CA TRP A 413 -14.47 9.29 -11.52
C TRP A 413 -14.86 7.84 -11.25
N GLN A 414 -14.82 7.39 -10.00
CA GLN A 414 -15.01 6.00 -9.61
C GLN A 414 -16.33 5.41 -10.10
N GLU A 415 -17.46 6.02 -9.72
CA GLU A 415 -18.78 5.44 -10.04
C GLU A 415 -19.05 5.40 -11.54
N ILE A 416 -18.65 6.44 -12.27
CA ILE A 416 -18.84 6.45 -13.73
C ILE A 416 -17.91 5.44 -14.41
N THR A 417 -16.65 5.31 -13.96
CA THR A 417 -15.71 4.33 -14.50
C THR A 417 -16.18 2.91 -14.20
N ARG A 418 -16.65 2.65 -12.98
CA ARG A 418 -17.24 1.38 -12.58
C ARG A 418 -18.42 0.99 -13.50
N ARG A 419 -19.34 1.92 -13.73
CA ARG A 419 -20.48 1.69 -14.60
C ARG A 419 -20.05 1.36 -16.04
N LEU A 420 -19.10 2.12 -16.57
CA LEU A 420 -18.54 1.86 -17.90
C LEU A 420 -17.89 0.47 -17.99
N ILE A 421 -17.15 0.03 -16.97
CA ILE A 421 -16.54 -1.30 -16.92
C ILE A 421 -17.59 -2.41 -16.92
N VAL A 422 -18.69 -2.22 -16.17
CA VAL A 422 -19.73 -3.25 -15.97
C VAL A 422 -20.72 -3.28 -17.12
N GLU A 423 -21.18 -2.11 -17.59
CA GLU A 423 -22.24 -1.98 -18.60
C GLU A 423 -21.68 -2.13 -20.03
N GLU A 424 -20.39 -1.81 -20.26
CA GLU A 424 -19.73 -1.85 -21.57
C GLU A 424 -18.56 -2.85 -21.59
N PRO A 425 -18.76 -4.07 -22.09
CA PRO A 425 -17.77 -5.15 -22.00
C PRO A 425 -16.39 -4.84 -22.61
N ASP A 426 -16.32 -4.00 -23.63
CA ASP A 426 -15.08 -3.63 -24.34
C ASP A 426 -14.44 -2.32 -23.83
N PHE A 427 -15.08 -1.64 -22.87
CA PHE A 427 -14.63 -0.32 -22.40
C PHE A 427 -13.18 -0.32 -21.91
N LEU A 428 -12.82 -1.22 -21.01
CA LEU A 428 -11.45 -1.26 -20.45
C LEU A 428 -10.40 -1.35 -21.55
N THR A 429 -10.55 -2.30 -22.46
CA THR A 429 -9.60 -2.53 -23.55
C THR A 429 -9.55 -1.35 -24.51
N ARG A 430 -10.70 -0.83 -24.92
CA ARG A 430 -10.77 0.30 -25.87
C ARG A 430 -10.24 1.59 -25.25
N PHE A 431 -10.62 1.89 -24.02
CA PHE A 431 -10.17 3.11 -23.36
C PHE A 431 -8.66 3.08 -23.04
N LEU A 432 -8.16 1.92 -22.56
CA LEU A 432 -6.72 1.75 -22.34
C LEU A 432 -5.94 1.95 -23.65
N ASN A 433 -6.35 1.28 -24.74
CA ASN A 433 -5.70 1.43 -26.04
C ASN A 433 -5.75 2.87 -26.54
N HIS A 434 -6.86 3.59 -26.35
CA HIS A 434 -6.95 5.00 -26.69
C HIS A 434 -5.93 5.84 -25.91
N LEU A 435 -5.82 5.66 -24.59
CA LEU A 435 -4.87 6.39 -23.76
C LEU A 435 -3.40 6.09 -24.13
N ILE A 436 -3.12 4.83 -24.53
CA ILE A 436 -1.80 4.42 -25.05
C ILE A 436 -1.50 5.13 -26.38
N GLN A 437 -2.44 5.09 -27.32
CA GLN A 437 -2.26 5.69 -28.66
C GLN A 437 -2.00 7.19 -28.62
N ILE A 438 -2.66 7.92 -27.73
CA ILE A 438 -2.43 9.36 -27.54
C ILE A 438 -1.25 9.67 -26.61
N GLY A 439 -0.55 8.64 -26.10
CA GLY A 439 0.69 8.74 -25.32
C GLY A 439 0.56 9.36 -23.93
N VAL A 440 -0.61 9.27 -23.29
CA VAL A 440 -0.85 9.95 -22.00
C VAL A 440 -0.91 9.02 -20.78
N ILE A 441 -1.09 7.70 -20.97
CA ILE A 441 -1.28 6.76 -19.85
C ILE A 441 -0.08 6.72 -18.89
N ASP A 442 1.13 6.90 -19.43
CA ASP A 442 2.37 6.83 -18.66
C ASP A 442 2.81 8.21 -18.12
N GLN A 443 1.97 9.24 -18.28
CA GLN A 443 2.28 10.60 -17.83
C GLN A 443 1.42 11.01 -16.62
N PRO A 444 1.94 11.86 -15.73
CA PRO A 444 1.14 12.44 -14.66
C PRO A 444 -0.03 13.24 -15.21
N MET A 445 -1.24 12.96 -14.74
CA MET A 445 -2.45 13.66 -15.17
C MET A 445 -3.22 14.20 -13.96
N GLY A 446 -3.55 15.49 -14.00
CA GLY A 446 -4.46 16.10 -13.03
C GLY A 446 -5.90 15.58 -13.18
N LEU A 447 -6.67 15.71 -12.13
CA LEU A 447 -8.05 15.20 -12.03
C LEU A 447 -8.95 15.73 -13.15
N GLU A 448 -8.89 17.03 -13.43
CA GLU A 448 -9.67 17.67 -14.50
C GLU A 448 -9.35 17.06 -15.88
N ARG A 449 -8.06 16.87 -16.20
CA ARG A 449 -7.64 16.30 -17.48
C ARG A 449 -8.15 14.88 -17.67
N ARG A 450 -8.14 14.08 -16.60
CA ARG A 450 -8.73 12.73 -16.61
C ARG A 450 -10.21 12.76 -16.97
N GLY A 451 -10.98 13.64 -16.33
CA GLY A 451 -12.41 13.79 -16.62
C GLY A 451 -12.70 14.23 -18.05
N ILE A 452 -11.88 15.14 -18.62
CA ILE A 452 -12.00 15.57 -20.02
C ILE A 452 -11.73 14.40 -20.98
N LEU A 453 -10.66 13.64 -20.75
CA LEU A 453 -10.33 12.48 -21.60
C LEU A 453 -11.45 11.43 -21.57
N LEU A 454 -11.94 11.10 -20.39
CA LEU A 454 -13.04 10.13 -20.24
C LEU A 454 -14.33 10.65 -20.91
N TYR A 455 -14.66 11.93 -20.77
CA TYR A 455 -15.81 12.56 -21.40
C TYR A 455 -15.73 12.49 -22.94
N HIS A 456 -14.59 12.88 -23.52
CA HIS A 456 -14.43 12.83 -24.98
C HIS A 456 -14.50 11.41 -25.52
N PHE A 457 -13.91 10.46 -24.83
CA PHE A 457 -14.01 9.05 -25.19
C PHE A 457 -15.45 8.54 -25.11
N CYS A 458 -16.21 8.89 -24.06
CA CYS A 458 -17.63 8.57 -23.97
C CYS A 458 -18.46 9.27 -25.05
N LYS A 459 -18.15 10.51 -25.40
CA LYS A 459 -18.85 11.27 -26.46
C LYS A 459 -18.76 10.56 -27.81
N GLU A 460 -17.63 9.94 -28.10
CA GLU A 460 -17.39 9.23 -29.36
C GLU A 460 -17.95 7.81 -29.34
N HIS A 461 -17.81 7.08 -28.24
CA HIS A 461 -18.06 5.64 -28.19
C HIS A 461 -19.28 5.22 -27.38
N TYR A 462 -19.65 5.99 -26.35
CA TYR A 462 -20.72 5.66 -25.39
C TYR A 462 -21.58 6.90 -25.07
N PRO A 463 -22.24 7.53 -26.06
CA PRO A 463 -22.92 8.82 -25.89
C PRO A 463 -24.05 8.79 -24.86
N HIS A 464 -24.61 7.61 -24.56
CA HIS A 464 -25.62 7.44 -23.52
C HIS A 464 -25.08 7.63 -22.10
N PHE A 465 -23.74 7.66 -21.89
CA PHE A 465 -23.12 8.00 -20.61
C PHE A 465 -22.88 9.51 -20.41
N LEU A 466 -23.15 10.35 -21.40
CA LEU A 466 -22.79 11.79 -21.31
C LEU A 466 -23.47 12.52 -20.15
N THR A 467 -24.73 12.20 -19.84
CA THR A 467 -25.39 12.79 -18.66
C THR A 467 -24.72 12.35 -17.37
N ALA A 468 -24.39 11.06 -17.23
CA ALA A 468 -23.68 10.55 -16.06
C ALA A 468 -22.27 11.19 -15.93
N MET A 469 -21.56 11.39 -17.04
CA MET A 469 -20.28 12.12 -17.07
C MET A 469 -20.43 13.58 -16.62
N SER A 470 -21.46 14.29 -17.12
CA SER A 470 -21.73 15.67 -16.71
C SER A 470 -22.03 15.76 -15.21
N ARG A 471 -22.77 14.80 -14.68
CA ARG A 471 -23.04 14.67 -13.24
C ARG A 471 -21.75 14.48 -12.44
N ALA A 472 -20.94 13.48 -12.78
CA ALA A 472 -19.66 13.21 -12.11
C ALA A 472 -18.73 14.44 -12.14
N TRP A 473 -18.70 15.16 -13.26
CA TRP A 473 -17.95 16.39 -13.42
C TRP A 473 -18.38 17.49 -12.44
N ILE A 474 -19.70 17.72 -12.33
CA ILE A 474 -20.27 18.73 -11.43
C ILE A 474 -20.02 18.33 -9.96
N GLU A 475 -20.31 17.09 -9.61
CA GLU A 475 -20.17 16.55 -8.25
C GLU A 475 -18.70 16.53 -7.78
N ALA A 476 -17.76 16.34 -8.72
CA ALA A 476 -16.32 16.46 -8.46
C ALA A 476 -15.85 17.90 -8.23
N GLY A 477 -16.71 18.91 -8.43
CA GLY A 477 -16.36 20.32 -8.27
C GLY A 477 -15.52 20.88 -9.43
N MET A 478 -15.72 20.35 -10.63
CA MET A 478 -15.02 20.82 -11.82
C MET A 478 -15.72 22.06 -12.43
N SER A 479 -15.00 22.78 -13.29
CA SER A 479 -15.47 24.03 -13.88
C SER A 479 -16.70 23.84 -14.76
N LEU A 480 -17.79 24.54 -14.45
CA LEU A 480 -19.02 24.56 -15.26
C LEU A 480 -18.84 25.23 -16.64
N LYS A 481 -17.67 25.85 -16.90
CA LYS A 481 -17.32 26.46 -18.21
C LYS A 481 -16.65 25.50 -19.17
N LYS A 482 -16.38 24.26 -18.76
CA LYS A 482 -15.73 23.23 -19.58
C LYS A 482 -16.78 22.36 -20.30
N GLU A 483 -16.39 21.73 -21.37
CA GLU A 483 -17.23 20.92 -22.24
C GLU A 483 -18.07 19.85 -21.51
N PRO A 484 -17.56 19.09 -20.53
CA PRO A 484 -18.39 18.13 -19.79
C PRO A 484 -19.63 18.73 -19.12
N ALA A 485 -19.65 20.05 -18.90
CA ALA A 485 -20.79 20.79 -18.32
C ALA A 485 -21.63 21.56 -19.34
N GLU A 486 -21.46 21.38 -20.64
CA GLU A 486 -22.22 22.10 -21.70
C GLU A 486 -23.74 21.96 -21.59
N ARG A 487 -24.22 20.82 -21.08
CA ARG A 487 -25.65 20.57 -20.87
C ARG A 487 -26.24 21.32 -19.67
N VAL A 488 -25.38 21.87 -18.80
CA VAL A 488 -25.82 22.56 -17.59
C VAL A 488 -26.43 23.93 -17.93
N ARG A 489 -27.59 24.21 -17.36
CA ARG A 489 -28.28 25.51 -17.49
C ARG A 489 -28.10 26.31 -16.20
N THR A 490 -27.55 27.50 -16.33
CA THR A 490 -27.26 28.39 -15.18
C THR A 490 -28.01 29.72 -15.21
N LYS A 491 -28.60 30.10 -16.36
CA LYS A 491 -29.35 31.36 -16.52
C LYS A 491 -30.85 31.11 -16.43
N HIS A 492 -31.58 31.99 -15.69
CA HIS A 492 -33.03 31.90 -15.54
C HIS A 492 -33.53 30.54 -15.04
N VAL A 493 -32.83 29.98 -14.06
CA VAL A 493 -33.15 28.69 -13.45
C VAL A 493 -34.06 28.94 -12.25
N THR A 494 -35.30 28.43 -12.34
CA THR A 494 -36.28 28.46 -11.23
C THR A 494 -36.38 27.05 -10.63
N PRO A 495 -36.48 26.93 -9.29
CA PRO A 495 -36.74 25.64 -8.66
C PRO A 495 -38.01 25.00 -9.22
N PRO A 496 -38.09 23.69 -9.37
CA PRO A 496 -39.29 22.99 -9.76
C PRO A 496 -40.33 23.02 -8.60
N GLU A 497 -41.59 22.78 -8.91
CA GLU A 497 -42.65 22.65 -7.90
C GLU A 497 -42.38 21.50 -6.92
N ALA A 498 -41.77 20.40 -7.43
CA ALA A 498 -41.39 19.25 -6.63
C ALA A 498 -40.07 18.66 -7.09
N TRP A 499 -39.23 18.28 -6.12
CA TRP A 499 -38.00 17.53 -6.32
C TRP A 499 -37.74 16.53 -5.19
N THR A 500 -36.92 15.52 -5.47
CA THR A 500 -36.37 14.62 -4.45
C THR A 500 -34.94 15.06 -4.12
N VAL A 501 -34.70 15.44 -2.87
CA VAL A 501 -33.36 15.85 -2.41
C VAL A 501 -32.46 14.62 -2.32
N CYS A 502 -31.29 14.71 -2.96
CA CYS A 502 -30.25 13.69 -2.94
C CYS A 502 -29.20 13.99 -1.85
N THR A 503 -28.74 15.24 -1.79
CA THR A 503 -27.73 15.67 -0.81
C THR A 503 -27.94 17.12 -0.39
N GLY A 504 -27.57 17.45 0.85
CA GLY A 504 -27.61 18.80 1.40
C GLY A 504 -29.02 19.33 1.68
N THR A 505 -29.10 20.61 2.00
CA THR A 505 -30.37 21.32 2.25
C THR A 505 -30.47 22.49 1.28
N TYR A 506 -31.62 22.63 0.62
CA TYR A 506 -31.86 23.79 -0.23
C TYR A 506 -32.01 25.07 0.62
N ARG A 507 -31.43 26.17 0.13
CA ARG A 507 -31.55 27.52 0.66
C ARG A 507 -31.71 28.49 -0.51
N ASP A 508 -32.49 29.55 -0.31
CA ASP A 508 -32.78 30.53 -1.38
C ASP A 508 -31.57 31.38 -1.80
N ASP A 509 -30.50 31.40 -1.00
CA ASP A 509 -29.24 32.07 -1.31
C ASP A 509 -28.31 31.27 -2.24
N LEU A 510 -28.66 30.01 -2.52
CA LEU A 510 -27.86 29.17 -3.39
C LEU A 510 -28.05 29.52 -4.86
N ARG A 511 -26.95 29.59 -5.60
CA ARG A 511 -26.99 29.65 -7.07
C ARG A 511 -27.38 28.27 -7.62
N LEU A 512 -28.57 28.17 -8.19
CA LEU A 512 -29.06 26.94 -8.78
C LEU A 512 -28.54 26.72 -10.20
N CYS A 513 -28.24 25.47 -10.51
CA CYS A 513 -27.95 24.96 -11.85
C CYS A 513 -28.80 23.74 -12.12
N LYS A 514 -29.25 23.57 -13.36
CA LYS A 514 -29.96 22.35 -13.79
C LYS A 514 -29.24 21.64 -14.91
N LEU A 515 -29.23 20.31 -14.84
CA LEU A 515 -28.73 19.41 -15.87
C LEU A 515 -29.92 18.59 -16.40
N PRO A 516 -30.45 18.91 -17.58
CA PRO A 516 -31.50 18.11 -18.21
C PRO A 516 -30.98 16.73 -18.58
N ALA A 517 -31.79 15.71 -18.36
CA ALA A 517 -31.55 14.32 -18.72
C ALA A 517 -32.80 13.75 -19.41
N PRO A 518 -33.15 14.23 -20.63
CA PRO A 518 -34.37 13.82 -21.35
C PRO A 518 -34.42 12.32 -21.58
N GLU A 519 -33.28 11.69 -21.81
CA GLU A 519 -33.13 10.25 -21.98
C GLU A 519 -33.56 9.44 -20.74
N GLU A 520 -33.55 10.09 -19.55
CA GLU A 520 -34.00 9.50 -18.28
C GLU A 520 -35.39 9.99 -17.86
N GLY A 521 -35.98 10.96 -18.58
CA GLY A 521 -37.18 11.70 -18.17
C GLY A 521 -36.99 12.50 -16.88
N ARG A 522 -35.77 12.97 -16.63
CA ARG A 522 -35.40 13.61 -15.37
C ARG A 522 -34.58 14.89 -15.59
N CYS A 523 -34.53 15.71 -14.54
CA CYS A 523 -33.66 16.86 -14.46
C CYS A 523 -32.92 16.85 -13.12
N TYR A 524 -31.59 16.96 -13.17
CA TYR A 524 -30.73 17.06 -11.97
C TYR A 524 -30.51 18.52 -11.61
N TRP A 525 -30.56 18.82 -10.33
CA TRP A 525 -30.43 20.16 -9.77
C TRP A 525 -29.26 20.24 -8.81
N TYR A 526 -28.48 21.32 -8.92
CA TYR A 526 -27.32 21.54 -8.09
C TYR A 526 -27.32 22.96 -7.53
N GLY A 527 -27.07 23.10 -6.22
CA GLY A 527 -26.93 24.37 -5.53
C GLY A 527 -25.50 24.65 -5.13
N PHE A 528 -25.04 25.86 -5.44
CA PHE A 528 -23.70 26.33 -5.13
C PHE A 528 -23.78 27.57 -4.25
N GLU A 529 -22.85 27.71 -3.28
CA GLU A 529 -22.73 28.94 -2.49
C GLU A 529 -22.27 30.09 -3.36
N THR A 530 -22.96 31.25 -3.23
CA THR A 530 -22.76 32.41 -4.12
C THR A 530 -21.43 33.10 -3.84
N GLU A 531 -20.96 33.11 -2.59
CA GLU A 531 -19.72 33.76 -2.14
C GLU A 531 -18.49 32.83 -2.08
N SER A 532 -18.70 31.52 -2.21
CA SER A 532 -17.63 30.54 -2.13
C SER A 532 -16.89 30.38 -3.45
N GLN A 533 -15.56 30.34 -3.40
CA GLN A 533 -14.73 29.89 -4.54
C GLN A 533 -14.83 28.37 -4.77
N GLN A 534 -15.56 27.64 -3.93
CA GLN A 534 -15.75 26.21 -4.06
C GLN A 534 -16.65 25.89 -5.25
N LEU A 535 -16.16 25.05 -6.14
CA LEU A 535 -16.88 24.59 -7.33
C LEU A 535 -17.75 23.34 -7.04
N ARG A 536 -17.70 22.78 -5.84
CA ARG A 536 -18.53 21.63 -5.47
C ARG A 536 -19.93 22.10 -5.06
N PRO A 537 -20.99 21.40 -5.52
CA PRO A 537 -22.33 21.70 -5.07
C PRO A 537 -22.52 21.33 -3.59
N VAL A 538 -23.22 22.19 -2.84
CA VAL A 538 -23.62 21.95 -1.45
C VAL A 538 -25.02 21.35 -1.34
N PHE A 539 -25.74 21.33 -2.47
CA PHE A 539 -27.09 20.79 -2.59
C PHE A 539 -27.25 20.05 -3.93
N ALA A 540 -27.91 18.91 -3.91
CA ALA A 540 -28.31 18.19 -5.13
C ALA A 540 -29.72 17.58 -4.96
N ALA A 541 -30.52 17.64 -6.01
CA ALA A 541 -31.85 17.07 -6.07
C ALA A 541 -32.19 16.59 -7.50
N VAL A 542 -33.25 15.80 -7.64
CA VAL A 542 -33.79 15.33 -8.92
C VAL A 542 -35.29 15.63 -9.01
N SER A 543 -35.75 16.11 -10.16
CA SER A 543 -37.16 16.28 -10.49
C SER A 543 -37.53 15.48 -11.74
N GLN A 544 -38.80 15.26 -11.97
CA GLN A 544 -39.31 14.88 -13.30
C GLN A 544 -39.03 16.03 -14.27
N GLU A 545 -38.82 15.74 -15.53
CA GLU A 545 -38.56 16.75 -16.57
C GLU A 545 -39.85 17.51 -16.95
#